data_917495f5ef87207b123be95f0fc4048f
#
_entry.id   917495f5ef87207b123be95f0fc4048f
#
_cell.length_a   1.000
_cell.length_b   1.000
_cell.length_c   1.000
_cell.angle_alpha   90.00
_cell.angle_beta   90.00
_cell.angle_gamma   90.00
#
_symmetry.space_group_name_H-M   'P 1'
#
loop_
_entity.id
_entity.type
_entity.pdbx_description
1 polymer ?
#
loop_
_entity_poly.entity_id
_entity_poly.type
_entity_poly.pdbx_seq_one_letter_code
_entity_poly.pdbx_strand_id
1 'polypeptide(L)'
;VTFIERKSTPWLRADYLAAMSDALLTLTGMRPPRATLAILWAQSVLECGRHGAVEGPSCWDFNVGNLRGAAPDGSFTVLPGAWEIDAGGSTVYPTDQRFRAYASLRAGALDMLTMLSRQGNFSRAWTVLTSPNPTARAYVEALHDGRYFTADPRDYERSVESLSIECMRNTPITDWPATGVQLQPPPFQPDGTAGHELELAAQRAADTEPAGPPDAPETA
;
A
#
# COMPACT_ATOMS: atom_id res chain seq x y z
N VAL A 1 2.65 -0.48 -21.81
CA VAL A 1 2.38 0.61 -20.86
C VAL A 1 1.01 1.18 -21.19
N THR A 2 0.05 1.09 -20.24
CA THR A 2 -1.35 1.42 -20.47
C THR A 2 -1.74 2.64 -19.64
N PHE A 3 -2.21 3.70 -20.30
CA PHE A 3 -2.80 4.85 -19.61
C PHE A 3 -4.18 4.48 -19.07
N ILE A 4 -4.42 4.80 -17.79
CA ILE A 4 -5.71 4.66 -17.10
C ILE A 4 -6.22 6.06 -16.78
N GLU A 5 -7.49 6.31 -17.07
CA GLU A 5 -8.13 7.56 -16.65
C GLU A 5 -8.18 7.60 -15.12
N ARG A 6 -7.75 8.73 -14.55
CA ARG A 6 -7.62 8.91 -13.11
C ARG A 6 -8.95 8.77 -12.39
N LYS A 7 -9.03 7.87 -11.44
CA LYS A 7 -10.23 7.59 -10.65
C LYS A 7 -9.94 7.69 -9.16
N SER A 8 -10.80 8.40 -8.42
CA SER A 8 -10.75 8.37 -6.95
C SER A 8 -11.19 7.01 -6.44
N THR A 9 -10.40 6.43 -5.55
CA THR A 9 -10.61 5.11 -4.97
C THR A 9 -10.43 5.16 -3.45
N PRO A 10 -11.35 5.85 -2.73
CA PRO A 10 -11.32 5.90 -1.27
C PRO A 10 -11.68 4.53 -0.68
N TRP A 11 -11.11 4.19 0.51
CA TRP A 11 -11.40 2.92 1.18
C TRP A 11 -11.80 3.11 2.62
N LEU A 12 -12.52 2.11 3.13
CA LEU A 12 -12.69 1.94 4.56
C LEU A 12 -11.36 1.52 5.19
N ARG A 13 -11.15 1.92 6.44
CA ARG A 13 -9.95 1.53 7.19
C ARG A 13 -9.81 0.01 7.27
N ALA A 14 -10.90 -0.71 7.55
CA ALA A 14 -10.91 -2.16 7.63
C ALA A 14 -10.43 -2.83 6.34
N ASP A 15 -10.92 -2.38 5.18
CA ASP A 15 -10.52 -2.91 3.87
C ASP A 15 -9.03 -2.69 3.60
N TYR A 16 -8.52 -1.50 3.95
CA TYR A 16 -7.10 -1.19 3.84
C TYR A 16 -6.24 -2.12 4.71
N LEU A 17 -6.62 -2.27 6.00
CA LEU A 17 -5.87 -3.12 6.93
C LEU A 17 -5.88 -4.58 6.48
N ALA A 18 -7.00 -5.06 5.93
CA ALA A 18 -7.10 -6.40 5.37
C ALA A 18 -6.17 -6.58 4.14
N ALA A 19 -6.21 -5.65 3.19
CA ALA A 19 -5.36 -5.69 1.99
C ALA A 19 -3.86 -5.67 2.34
N MET A 20 -3.43 -4.82 3.27
CA MET A 20 -2.04 -4.76 3.74
C MET A 20 -1.63 -6.03 4.48
N SER A 21 -2.51 -6.58 5.32
CA SER A 21 -2.25 -7.84 6.03
C SER A 21 -2.07 -9.01 5.05
N ASP A 22 -2.91 -9.10 4.04
CA ASP A 22 -2.84 -10.16 3.03
C ASP A 22 -1.60 -10.01 2.14
N ALA A 23 -1.22 -8.80 1.79
CA ALA A 23 0.00 -8.55 1.04
C ALA A 23 1.25 -8.91 1.85
N LEU A 24 1.31 -8.56 3.14
CA LEU A 24 2.41 -8.97 4.04
C LEU A 24 2.45 -10.49 4.21
N LEU A 25 1.29 -11.14 4.41
CA LEU A 25 1.21 -12.58 4.49
C LEU A 25 1.74 -13.25 3.21
N THR A 26 1.41 -12.70 2.04
CA THR A 26 1.91 -13.19 0.75
C THR A 26 3.43 -13.08 0.65
N LEU A 27 4.01 -11.97 1.12
CA LEU A 27 5.45 -11.72 0.98
C LEU A 27 6.32 -12.38 2.07
N THR A 28 5.76 -12.61 3.26
CA THR A 28 6.52 -13.09 4.43
C THR A 28 6.09 -14.46 4.95
N GLY A 29 4.94 -14.97 4.51
CA GLY A 29 4.31 -16.17 5.10
C GLY A 29 3.69 -15.94 6.48
N MET A 30 3.73 -14.73 7.02
CA MET A 30 3.24 -14.41 8.36
C MET A 30 2.30 -13.21 8.35
N ARG A 31 1.26 -13.26 9.17
CA ARG A 31 0.42 -12.09 9.41
C ARG A 31 1.13 -11.08 10.31
N PRO A 32 1.09 -9.79 9.95
CA PRO A 32 1.80 -8.76 10.68
C PRO A 32 1.15 -8.46 12.03
N PRO A 33 1.90 -7.90 12.99
CA PRO A 33 1.32 -7.30 14.17
C PRO A 33 0.48 -6.06 13.81
N ARG A 34 -0.49 -5.71 14.65
CA ARG A 34 -1.35 -4.52 14.45
C ARG A 34 -0.54 -3.23 14.32
N ALA A 35 0.57 -3.12 15.05
CA ALA A 35 1.45 -1.97 14.98
C ALA A 35 2.01 -1.75 13.56
N THR A 36 2.41 -2.80 12.85
CA THR A 36 2.82 -2.71 11.43
C THR A 36 1.69 -2.14 10.57
N LEU A 37 0.49 -2.67 10.72
CA LEU A 37 -0.67 -2.22 9.93
C LEU A 37 -1.03 -0.77 10.22
N ALA A 38 -0.96 -0.35 11.49
CA ALA A 38 -1.19 1.04 11.88
C ALA A 38 -0.16 2.00 11.30
N ILE A 39 1.12 1.62 11.27
CA ILE A 39 2.20 2.41 10.66
C ILE A 39 1.98 2.55 9.14
N LEU A 40 1.64 1.46 8.46
CA LEU A 40 1.36 1.49 7.01
C LEU A 40 0.12 2.33 6.69
N TRP A 41 -0.93 2.22 7.50
CA TRP A 41 -2.12 3.06 7.36
C TRP A 41 -1.77 4.55 7.52
N ALA A 42 -0.98 4.89 8.54
CA ALA A 42 -0.53 6.25 8.78
C ALA A 42 0.28 6.81 7.60
N GLN A 43 1.20 6.03 7.06
CA GLN A 43 1.96 6.40 5.87
C GLN A 43 1.03 6.66 4.68
N SER A 44 0.11 5.75 4.36
CA SER A 44 -0.79 5.93 3.23
C SER A 44 -1.72 7.13 3.39
N VAL A 45 -2.15 7.46 4.62
CA VAL A 45 -2.91 8.70 4.89
C VAL A 45 -2.07 9.94 4.62
N LEU A 46 -0.78 9.93 4.96
CA LEU A 46 0.12 11.06 4.66
C LEU A 46 0.36 11.21 3.16
N GLU A 47 0.55 10.12 2.43
CA GLU A 47 0.82 10.13 0.99
C GLU A 47 -0.41 10.51 0.15
N CYS A 48 -1.58 10.03 0.53
CA CYS A 48 -2.80 10.15 -0.27
C CYS A 48 -3.82 11.15 0.30
N GLY A 49 -3.61 11.65 1.51
CA GLY A 49 -4.61 12.39 2.26
C GLY A 49 -5.70 11.50 2.86
N ARG A 50 -6.65 12.12 3.54
CA ARG A 50 -7.77 11.44 4.21
C ARG A 50 -9.09 11.77 3.51
N HIS A 51 -9.88 10.77 3.21
CA HIS A 51 -11.25 10.94 2.75
C HIS A 51 -12.19 10.99 3.97
N GLY A 52 -12.79 12.15 4.25
CA GLY A 52 -13.46 12.48 5.51
C GLY A 52 -14.54 11.49 5.97
N ALA A 53 -15.35 10.95 5.06
CA ALA A 53 -16.50 10.11 5.43
C ALA A 53 -16.14 8.63 5.70
N VAL A 54 -15.01 8.14 5.19
CA VAL A 54 -14.66 6.71 5.26
C VAL A 54 -13.45 6.42 6.14
N GLU A 55 -12.91 7.46 6.80
CA GLU A 55 -11.75 7.39 7.71
C GLU A 55 -10.52 6.65 7.13
N GLY A 56 -10.50 6.43 5.84
CA GLY A 56 -9.43 5.76 5.11
C GLY A 56 -8.64 6.71 4.23
N PRO A 57 -7.51 6.25 3.69
CA PRO A 57 -6.73 7.02 2.75
C PRO A 57 -7.54 7.40 1.50
N SER A 58 -7.38 8.66 1.06
CA SER A 58 -7.99 9.18 -0.14
C SER A 58 -7.03 9.01 -1.31
N CYS A 59 -6.94 7.81 -1.86
CA CYS A 59 -6.05 7.61 -2.99
C CYS A 59 -6.73 7.64 -4.35
N TRP A 60 -5.90 7.63 -5.37
CA TRP A 60 -6.30 7.52 -6.77
C TRP A 60 -5.80 6.20 -7.33
N ASP A 61 -6.66 5.53 -8.09
CA ASP A 61 -6.32 4.30 -8.81
C ASP A 61 -5.66 3.24 -7.90
N PHE A 62 -6.14 3.12 -6.66
CA PHE A 62 -5.61 2.23 -5.62
C PHE A 62 -4.10 2.36 -5.35
N ASN A 63 -3.50 3.50 -5.66
CA ASN A 63 -2.08 3.78 -5.42
C ASN A 63 -1.85 4.24 -3.98
N VAL A 64 -1.76 3.30 -3.07
CA VAL A 64 -1.71 3.52 -1.61
C VAL A 64 -0.43 4.17 -1.10
N GLY A 65 0.63 4.10 -1.87
CA GLY A 65 1.94 4.70 -1.53
C GLY A 65 2.27 5.92 -2.39
N ASN A 66 1.31 6.44 -3.17
CA ASN A 66 1.54 7.53 -4.13
C ASN A 66 2.75 7.26 -5.06
N LEU A 67 2.92 5.99 -5.45
CA LEU A 67 4.09 5.52 -6.18
C LEU A 67 4.12 6.09 -7.61
N ARG A 68 5.30 6.54 -8.03
CA ARG A 68 5.53 7.07 -9.38
C ARG A 68 5.85 5.99 -10.40
N GLY A 69 5.68 6.34 -11.67
CA GLY A 69 5.98 5.46 -12.81
C GLY A 69 4.78 4.66 -13.27
N ALA A 70 5.02 3.46 -13.79
CA ALA A 70 3.99 2.50 -14.16
C ALA A 70 3.95 1.35 -13.15
N ALA A 71 2.77 0.77 -12.94
CA ALA A 71 2.57 -0.46 -12.18
C ALA A 71 3.27 -1.65 -12.87
N PRO A 72 3.41 -2.81 -12.21
CA PRO A 72 4.05 -3.99 -12.81
C PRO A 72 3.41 -4.49 -14.12
N ASP A 73 2.11 -4.31 -14.28
CA ASP A 73 1.37 -4.60 -15.52
C ASP A 73 1.51 -3.51 -16.59
N GLY A 74 2.25 -2.44 -16.30
CA GLY A 74 2.44 -1.30 -17.17
C GLY A 74 1.38 -0.20 -17.06
N SER A 75 0.39 -0.33 -16.17
CA SER A 75 -0.67 0.66 -15.99
C SER A 75 -0.19 1.90 -15.26
N PHE A 76 -0.64 3.08 -15.69
CA PHE A 76 -0.32 4.36 -15.05
C PHE A 76 -1.44 5.38 -15.27
N THR A 77 -1.51 6.35 -14.38
CA THR A 77 -2.31 7.57 -14.52
C THR A 77 -1.40 8.80 -14.52
N VAL A 78 -1.93 9.94 -14.92
CA VAL A 78 -1.23 11.23 -14.89
C VAL A 78 -1.96 12.16 -13.92
N LEU A 79 -1.18 12.83 -13.07
CA LEU A 79 -1.70 13.84 -12.14
C LEU A 79 -1.44 15.25 -12.70
N PRO A 80 -2.43 15.88 -13.32
CA PRO A 80 -2.31 17.25 -13.79
C PRO A 80 -2.06 18.20 -12.60
N GLY A 81 -1.10 19.12 -12.76
CA GLY A 81 -0.80 20.14 -11.75
C GLY A 81 -0.07 19.60 -10.52
N ALA A 82 0.42 18.37 -10.54
CA ALA A 82 1.36 17.91 -9.52
C ALA A 82 2.61 18.79 -9.54
N TRP A 83 3.06 19.20 -8.37
CA TRP A 83 4.25 20.02 -8.21
C TRP A 83 5.35 19.28 -7.47
N GLU A 84 6.57 19.69 -7.67
CA GLU A 84 7.76 19.17 -6.99
C GLU A 84 8.66 20.32 -6.57
N ILE A 85 9.52 20.04 -5.62
CA ILE A 85 10.67 20.91 -5.32
C ILE A 85 11.86 20.30 -6.04
N ASP A 86 12.46 21.05 -6.96
CA ASP A 86 13.68 20.63 -7.65
C ASP A 86 14.92 20.68 -6.74
N ALA A 87 16.05 20.22 -7.25
CA ALA A 87 17.30 20.22 -6.50
C ALA A 87 17.79 21.64 -6.09
N GLY A 88 17.26 22.69 -6.73
CA GLY A 88 17.54 24.09 -6.41
C GLY A 88 16.57 24.71 -5.43
N GLY A 89 15.59 23.93 -4.93
CA GLY A 89 14.57 24.42 -3.99
C GLY A 89 13.39 25.14 -4.65
N SER A 90 13.28 25.11 -5.99
CA SER A 90 12.21 25.75 -6.74
C SER A 90 11.03 24.84 -6.96
N THR A 91 9.79 25.37 -6.86
CA THR A 91 8.59 24.62 -7.23
C THR A 91 8.52 24.46 -8.75
N VAL A 92 8.44 23.22 -9.22
CA VAL A 92 8.28 22.86 -10.63
C VAL A 92 6.98 22.06 -10.82
N TYR A 93 6.39 22.19 -12.02
CA TYR A 93 5.14 21.50 -12.39
C TYR A 93 5.44 20.60 -13.61
N PRO A 94 5.95 19.38 -13.40
CA PRO A 94 6.19 18.46 -14.50
C PRO A 94 4.88 18.12 -15.21
N THR A 95 4.88 18.14 -16.54
CA THR A 95 3.69 17.98 -17.38
C THR A 95 3.27 16.53 -17.57
N ASP A 96 4.12 15.56 -17.22
CA ASP A 96 3.96 14.13 -17.50
C ASP A 96 4.23 13.23 -16.30
N GLN A 97 4.00 13.72 -15.09
CA GLN A 97 4.16 12.90 -13.90
C GLN A 97 3.22 11.70 -13.93
N ARG A 98 3.82 10.54 -14.13
CA ARG A 98 3.11 9.26 -14.11
C ARG A 98 3.08 8.71 -12.70
N PHE A 99 1.91 8.24 -12.31
CA PHE A 99 1.69 7.50 -11.07
C PHE A 99 1.15 6.12 -11.40
N ARG A 100 1.54 5.13 -10.62
CA ARG A 100 1.06 3.76 -10.81
C ARG A 100 -0.45 3.71 -10.64
N ALA A 101 -1.12 2.93 -11.49
CA ALA A 101 -2.55 2.69 -11.40
C ALA A 101 -2.80 1.18 -11.26
N TYR A 102 -3.73 0.80 -10.39
CA TYR A 102 -3.99 -0.61 -10.08
C TYR A 102 -5.48 -0.91 -10.23
N ALA A 103 -5.79 -2.16 -10.56
CA ALA A 103 -7.16 -2.64 -10.69
C ALA A 103 -7.85 -2.84 -9.32
N SER A 104 -7.09 -2.98 -8.24
CA SER A 104 -7.64 -3.22 -6.90
C SER A 104 -6.73 -2.69 -5.80
N LEU A 105 -7.29 -2.48 -4.61
CA LEU A 105 -6.57 -2.13 -3.39
C LEU A 105 -5.50 -3.16 -3.03
N ARG A 106 -5.80 -4.45 -3.21
CA ARG A 106 -4.85 -5.54 -2.95
C ARG A 106 -3.63 -5.47 -3.87
N ALA A 107 -3.84 -5.17 -5.16
CA ALA A 107 -2.73 -5.02 -6.11
C ALA A 107 -1.84 -3.83 -5.74
N GLY A 108 -2.41 -2.68 -5.38
CA GLY A 108 -1.65 -1.51 -4.93
C GLY A 108 -0.88 -1.77 -3.63
N ALA A 109 -1.51 -2.45 -2.66
CA ALA A 109 -0.88 -2.84 -1.41
C ALA A 109 0.30 -3.79 -1.64
N LEU A 110 0.11 -4.82 -2.46
CA LEU A 110 1.15 -5.80 -2.78
C LEU A 110 2.35 -5.15 -3.49
N ASP A 111 2.10 -4.27 -4.44
CA ASP A 111 3.19 -3.60 -5.16
C ASP A 111 3.98 -2.63 -4.27
N MET A 112 3.29 -1.83 -3.44
CA MET A 112 3.95 -0.97 -2.45
C MET A 112 4.88 -1.78 -1.52
N LEU A 113 4.39 -2.87 -0.96
CA LEU A 113 5.17 -3.72 -0.06
C LEU A 113 6.27 -4.49 -0.80
N THR A 114 6.04 -4.91 -2.05
CA THR A 114 7.06 -5.52 -2.91
C THR A 114 8.19 -4.54 -3.18
N MET A 115 7.89 -3.28 -3.44
CA MET A 115 8.90 -2.24 -3.60
C MET A 115 9.77 -2.11 -2.34
N LEU A 116 9.15 -2.01 -1.15
CA LEU A 116 9.88 -1.92 0.12
C LEU A 116 10.73 -3.17 0.39
N SER A 117 10.25 -4.35 0.02
CA SER A 117 10.96 -5.62 0.25
C SER A 117 12.13 -5.89 -0.70
N ARG A 118 12.06 -5.39 -1.94
CA ARG A 118 13.02 -5.72 -3.00
C ARG A 118 14.04 -4.61 -3.30
N GLN A 119 13.73 -3.37 -3.01
CA GLN A 119 14.66 -2.28 -3.23
C GLN A 119 15.66 -2.19 -2.08
N GLY A 120 16.95 -2.37 -2.37
CA GLY A 120 18.02 -2.45 -1.36
C GLY A 120 18.11 -1.23 -0.44
N ASN A 121 17.77 -0.04 -0.93
CA ASN A 121 17.72 1.18 -0.12
C ASN A 121 16.59 1.18 0.92
N PHE A 122 15.55 0.34 0.77
CA PHE A 122 14.46 0.20 1.74
C PHE A 122 14.55 -1.08 2.60
N SER A 123 15.62 -1.85 2.49
CA SER A 123 15.80 -3.10 3.25
C SER A 123 15.67 -2.91 4.76
N ARG A 124 16.16 -1.78 5.29
CA ARG A 124 16.02 -1.44 6.71
C ARG A 124 14.57 -1.16 7.08
N ALA A 125 13.83 -0.41 6.26
CA ALA A 125 12.40 -0.14 6.48
C ALA A 125 11.58 -1.43 6.45
N TRP A 126 11.89 -2.32 5.49
CA TRP A 126 11.28 -3.65 5.42
C TRP A 126 11.55 -4.48 6.68
N THR A 127 12.79 -4.49 7.16
CA THR A 127 13.17 -5.20 8.40
C THR A 127 12.38 -4.68 9.61
N VAL A 128 12.20 -3.36 9.72
CA VAL A 128 11.39 -2.78 10.80
C VAL A 128 9.94 -3.22 10.70
N LEU A 129 9.31 -3.13 9.51
CA LEU A 129 7.90 -3.52 9.31
C LEU A 129 7.63 -4.99 9.61
N THR A 130 8.61 -5.86 9.33
CA THR A 130 8.48 -7.31 9.54
C THR A 130 8.98 -7.77 10.91
N SER A 131 9.45 -6.86 11.76
CA SER A 131 9.86 -7.17 13.12
C SER A 131 8.65 -7.41 14.04
N PRO A 132 8.82 -8.13 15.15
CA PRO A 132 7.75 -8.36 16.13
C PRO A 132 7.25 -7.07 16.81
N ASN A 133 8.11 -6.06 16.94
CA ASN A 133 7.84 -4.81 17.64
C ASN A 133 8.23 -3.59 16.78
N PRO A 134 7.52 -3.33 15.68
CA PRO A 134 7.81 -2.18 14.84
C PRO A 134 7.43 -0.88 15.54
N THR A 135 8.22 0.16 15.33
CA THR A 135 7.91 1.51 15.81
C THR A 135 7.85 2.50 14.65
N ALA A 136 6.97 3.50 14.75
CA ALA A 136 6.86 4.56 13.76
C ALA A 136 8.21 5.26 13.54
N ARG A 137 8.91 5.58 14.64
CA ARG A 137 10.23 6.21 14.59
C ARG A 137 11.24 5.40 13.78
N ALA A 138 11.48 4.13 14.14
CA ALA A 138 12.46 3.31 13.44
C ALA A 138 12.11 3.12 11.95
N TYR A 139 10.81 3.05 11.63
CA TYR A 139 10.34 2.96 10.26
C TYR A 139 10.61 4.25 9.47
N VAL A 140 10.27 5.40 10.04
CA VAL A 140 10.47 6.71 9.40
C VAL A 140 11.95 7.01 9.19
N GLU A 141 12.80 6.77 10.20
CA GLU A 141 14.25 6.89 10.07
C GLU A 141 14.77 6.02 8.90
N ALA A 142 14.30 4.78 8.81
CA ALA A 142 14.71 3.87 7.75
C ALA A 142 14.22 4.28 6.35
N LEU A 143 13.02 4.85 6.24
CA LEU A 143 12.51 5.42 4.98
C LEU A 143 13.31 6.65 4.56
N HIS A 144 13.65 7.54 5.49
CA HIS A 144 14.46 8.72 5.22
C HIS A 144 15.87 8.34 4.76
N ASP A 145 16.52 7.39 5.43
CA ASP A 145 17.83 6.85 5.02
C ASP A 145 17.77 6.26 3.61
N GLY A 146 16.66 5.60 3.27
CA GLY A 146 16.37 5.07 1.94
C GLY A 146 15.97 6.11 0.88
N ARG A 147 15.86 7.38 1.28
CA ARG A 147 15.44 8.51 0.41
C ARG A 147 14.02 8.33 -0.16
N TYR A 148 13.11 7.78 0.65
CA TYR A 148 11.69 7.74 0.30
C TYR A 148 11.09 9.14 0.25
N PHE A 149 11.53 10.02 1.13
CA PHE A 149 11.19 11.44 1.20
C PHE A 149 12.43 12.26 1.58
N THR A 150 12.39 13.58 1.32
CA THR A 150 13.49 14.52 1.58
C THR A 150 13.19 15.57 2.66
N ALA A 151 11.94 15.60 3.16
CA ALA A 151 11.52 16.50 4.23
C ALA A 151 12.21 16.17 5.56
N ASP A 152 12.10 17.06 6.56
CA ASP A 152 12.61 16.78 7.91
C ASP A 152 11.96 15.50 8.48
N PRO A 153 12.74 14.47 8.79
CA PRO A 153 12.20 13.22 9.29
C PRO A 153 11.43 13.36 10.61
N ARG A 154 11.69 14.38 11.42
CA ARG A 154 10.99 14.60 12.70
C ARG A 154 9.53 14.97 12.50
N ASP A 155 9.21 15.75 11.47
CA ASP A 155 7.83 16.16 11.17
C ASP A 155 7.04 14.98 10.61
N TYR A 156 7.67 14.21 9.74
CA TYR A 156 7.09 12.99 9.20
C TYR A 156 6.89 11.93 10.31
N GLU A 157 7.87 11.75 11.22
CA GLU A 157 7.79 10.85 12.37
C GLU A 157 6.59 11.19 13.26
N ARG A 158 6.46 12.47 13.69
CA ARG A 158 5.34 12.91 14.53
C ARG A 158 4.00 12.62 13.89
N SER A 159 3.91 12.83 12.59
CA SER A 159 2.68 12.59 11.84
C SER A 159 2.36 11.11 11.75
N VAL A 160 3.33 10.25 11.41
CA VAL A 160 3.15 8.79 11.34
C VAL A 160 2.81 8.23 12.73
N GLU A 161 3.49 8.67 13.79
CA GLU A 161 3.22 8.24 15.16
C GLU A 161 1.80 8.61 15.60
N SER A 162 1.41 9.87 15.44
CA SER A 162 0.07 10.36 15.80
C SER A 162 -1.04 9.60 15.07
N LEU A 163 -0.90 9.41 13.76
CA LEU A 163 -1.86 8.68 12.94
C LEU A 163 -1.88 7.18 13.28
N SER A 164 -0.73 6.57 13.59
CA SER A 164 -0.68 5.17 14.02
C SER A 164 -1.40 4.96 15.34
N ILE A 165 -1.22 5.86 16.31
CA ILE A 165 -1.93 5.84 17.58
C ILE A 165 -3.44 6.01 17.35
N GLU A 166 -3.82 6.92 16.48
CA GLU A 166 -5.22 7.11 16.11
C GLU A 166 -5.82 5.83 15.50
N CYS A 167 -5.11 5.21 14.55
CA CYS A 167 -5.53 3.95 13.95
C CYS A 167 -5.73 2.86 15.01
N MET A 168 -4.77 2.71 15.93
CA MET A 168 -4.84 1.72 17.00
C MET A 168 -6.02 1.95 17.96
N ARG A 169 -6.33 3.19 18.27
CA ARG A 169 -7.41 3.55 19.22
C ARG A 169 -8.80 3.46 18.62
N ASN A 170 -8.95 3.90 17.37
CA ASN A 170 -10.23 4.12 16.72
C ASN A 170 -10.67 2.96 15.82
N THR A 171 -9.84 1.92 15.66
CA THR A 171 -10.20 0.74 14.87
C THR A 171 -10.84 -0.30 15.79
N PRO A 172 -12.13 -0.66 15.58
CA PRO A 172 -12.79 -1.72 16.34
C PRO A 172 -11.99 -3.02 16.28
N ILE A 173 -12.05 -3.81 17.34
CA ILE A 173 -11.30 -5.08 17.43
C ILE A 173 -11.66 -6.05 16.30
N THR A 174 -12.91 -6.02 15.84
CA THR A 174 -13.46 -6.84 14.77
C THR A 174 -12.89 -6.48 13.38
N ASP A 175 -12.41 -5.26 13.22
CA ASP A 175 -11.91 -4.72 11.94
C ASP A 175 -10.42 -4.98 11.74
N TRP A 176 -9.75 -5.53 12.77
CA TRP A 176 -8.38 -5.96 12.65
C TRP A 176 -8.28 -7.34 12.03
N PRO A 177 -7.44 -7.53 10.99
CA PRO A 177 -7.16 -8.86 10.48
C PRO A 177 -6.61 -9.78 11.57
N ALA A 178 -6.88 -11.07 11.47
CA ALA A 178 -6.29 -12.05 12.39
C ALA A 178 -4.76 -11.91 12.40
N THR A 179 -4.16 -11.99 13.58
CA THR A 179 -2.70 -11.91 13.75
C THR A 179 -2.11 -13.29 14.04
N GLY A 180 -0.85 -13.51 13.68
CA GLY A 180 -0.09 -14.68 14.16
C GLY A 180 -0.39 -16.02 13.47
N VAL A 181 -1.12 -16.06 12.37
CA VAL A 181 -1.26 -17.29 11.58
C VAL A 181 -0.01 -17.45 10.71
N GLN A 182 0.82 -18.42 11.05
CA GLN A 182 1.91 -18.86 10.20
C GLN A 182 1.32 -19.79 9.13
N LEU A 183 1.28 -19.35 7.87
CA LEU A 183 1.12 -20.29 6.77
C LEU A 183 2.44 -21.06 6.66
N GLN A 184 2.39 -22.39 6.64
CA GLN A 184 3.58 -23.14 6.25
C GLN A 184 4.01 -22.61 4.87
N PRO A 185 5.25 -22.14 4.71
CA PRO A 185 5.75 -21.78 3.39
C PRO A 185 5.54 -23.00 2.48
N PRO A 186 5.13 -22.82 1.23
CA PRO A 186 5.09 -23.91 0.28
C PRO A 186 6.48 -24.57 0.28
N PRO A 187 6.57 -25.90 0.19
CA PRO A 187 7.85 -26.59 0.19
C PRO A 187 8.75 -25.96 -0.86
N PHE A 188 9.96 -25.59 -0.47
CA PHE A 188 10.96 -24.99 -1.34
C PHE A 188 11.17 -25.91 -2.54
N GLN A 189 10.75 -25.48 -3.71
CA GLN A 189 11.04 -26.17 -4.97
C GLN A 189 12.29 -25.50 -5.57
N PRO A 190 13.40 -26.24 -5.73
CA PRO A 190 14.67 -25.68 -6.19
C PRO A 190 14.72 -25.31 -7.67
N ASP A 191 13.65 -25.49 -8.42
CA ASP A 191 13.57 -25.37 -9.87
C ASP A 191 13.06 -24.03 -10.40
N GLY A 192 12.94 -23.02 -9.57
CA GLY A 192 12.63 -21.64 -10.02
C GLY A 192 11.20 -21.39 -10.49
N THR A 193 10.31 -22.39 -10.45
CA THR A 193 8.90 -22.27 -10.89
C THR A 193 7.98 -21.60 -9.86
N ALA A 194 8.40 -21.51 -8.60
CA ALA A 194 7.60 -20.93 -7.52
C ALA A 194 7.22 -19.45 -7.73
N GLY A 195 8.05 -18.69 -8.46
CA GLY A 195 7.75 -17.29 -8.79
C GLY A 195 6.57 -17.17 -9.76
N HIS A 196 6.48 -18.07 -10.71
CA HIS A 196 5.45 -18.04 -11.75
C HIS A 196 4.09 -18.55 -11.23
N GLU A 197 4.09 -19.52 -10.30
CA GLU A 197 2.85 -20.03 -9.69
C GLU A 197 2.23 -19.05 -8.71
N LEU A 198 3.05 -18.29 -7.97
CA LEU A 198 2.56 -17.20 -7.11
C LEU A 198 1.94 -16.06 -7.92
N GLU A 199 2.50 -15.75 -9.09
CA GLU A 199 1.97 -14.76 -10.01
C GLU A 199 0.66 -15.22 -10.64
N LEU A 200 0.55 -16.48 -11.04
CA LEU A 200 -0.67 -17.12 -11.54
C LEU A 200 -1.75 -17.28 -10.46
N ALA A 201 -1.39 -17.57 -9.21
CA ALA A 201 -2.32 -17.65 -8.09
C ALA A 201 -2.88 -16.27 -7.72
N ALA A 202 -2.06 -15.22 -7.77
CA ALA A 202 -2.50 -13.83 -7.58
C ALA A 202 -3.43 -13.39 -8.70
N GLN A 203 -3.16 -13.80 -9.95
CA GLN A 203 -3.98 -13.52 -11.12
C GLN A 203 -5.35 -14.22 -11.05
N ARG A 204 -5.38 -15.51 -10.68
CA ARG A 204 -6.64 -16.28 -10.51
C ARG A 204 -7.51 -15.78 -9.37
N ALA A 205 -6.91 -15.24 -8.29
CA ALA A 205 -7.66 -14.64 -7.19
C ALA A 205 -8.28 -13.28 -7.56
N ALA A 206 -7.67 -12.56 -8.52
CA ALA A 206 -8.22 -11.33 -9.07
C ALA A 206 -9.40 -11.57 -10.03
N ASP A 207 -9.41 -12.72 -10.72
CA ASP A 207 -10.46 -13.09 -11.69
C ASP A 207 -11.73 -13.70 -11.05
N THR A 208 -11.71 -13.95 -9.72
CA THR A 208 -12.87 -14.47 -8.96
C THR A 208 -13.61 -13.34 -8.23
N GLU A 209 -14.00 -12.30 -8.95
CA GLU A 209 -14.98 -11.34 -8.45
C GLU A 209 -16.36 -12.00 -8.38
N PRO A 210 -17.09 -11.94 -7.25
CA PRO A 210 -18.42 -12.49 -7.16
C PRO A 210 -19.34 -11.75 -8.14
N ALA A 211 -20.06 -12.49 -8.97
CA ALA A 211 -21.07 -11.96 -9.88
C ALA A 211 -22.02 -11.03 -9.11
N GLY A 212 -22.14 -9.79 -9.60
CA GLY A 212 -23.05 -8.81 -9.02
C GLY A 212 -24.49 -9.35 -8.90
N PRO A 213 -25.30 -8.79 -7.99
CA PRO A 213 -26.67 -9.22 -7.82
C PRO A 213 -27.45 -9.08 -9.14
N PRO A 214 -28.37 -10.03 -9.44
CA PRO A 214 -29.18 -9.98 -10.66
C PRO A 214 -30.04 -8.73 -10.67
N ASP A 215 -30.14 -8.10 -11.84
CA ASP A 215 -30.97 -6.93 -12.09
C ASP A 215 -32.41 -7.13 -11.59
N ALA A 216 -32.89 -6.17 -10.81
CA ALA A 216 -34.28 -6.15 -10.36
C ALA A 216 -35.22 -6.01 -11.58
N PRO A 217 -36.37 -6.74 -11.61
CA PRO A 217 -37.30 -6.64 -12.74
C PRO A 217 -37.92 -5.24 -12.81
N GLU A 218 -37.86 -4.64 -14.00
CA GLU A 218 -38.62 -3.43 -14.34
C GLU A 218 -40.12 -3.69 -14.10
N THR A 219 -40.69 -2.98 -13.16
CA THR A 219 -42.13 -2.92 -12.98
C THR A 219 -42.72 -1.93 -13.98
N ALA A 220 -43.55 -2.47 -14.89
CA ALA A 220 -44.39 -1.72 -15.79
C ALA A 220 -45.49 -0.94 -15.05
#